data_c01eeef8a86fdaa31acbfb2121ea0dc7
#
_entry.id   c01eeef8a86fdaa31acbfb2121ea0dc7
#
_cell.length_a   1.000
_cell.length_b   1.000
_cell.length_c   1.000
_cell.angle_alpha   90.00
_cell.angle_beta   90.00
_cell.angle_gamma   90.00
#
_symmetry.space_group_name_H-M   'P 1'
#
loop_
_entity.id
_entity.type
_entity.pdbx_description
1 polymer ?
#
loop_
_entity_poly.entity_id
_entity_poly.type
_entity_poly.pdbx_seq_one_letter_code
_entity_poly.pdbx_strand_id
1 'polypeptide(L)'
;RNRVCNERAILEEILKNPVDGILIEGTKSAMPNPNFDLYEKLIGMCIPVVFFNGYYPTLSGTYSVCADNQAGGAELVRHLIDRGHTKIAGYFKSDDIQGHQRYSGFISELFRSGLIIPDDNVFWYTTETKEKLFDDPEEVLKRLGDNTAVVCYNDEVAFGLVKCLLSSGRRVPEDVAVVSFDNSNLSRISQAPI
;
A
#
# COMPACT_ATOMS: atom_id res chain seq x y z
N ARG A 1 10.55 -10.21 6.45
CA ARG A 1 9.89 -10.18 5.15
C ARG A 1 10.18 -8.83 4.49
N ASN A 2 10.03 -8.73 3.17
CA ASN A 2 10.25 -7.52 2.37
C ASN A 2 11.64 -6.87 2.56
N ARG A 3 12.69 -7.69 2.57
CA ARG A 3 14.09 -7.26 2.63
C ARG A 3 14.85 -7.72 1.40
N VAL A 4 15.55 -6.81 0.77
CA VAL A 4 16.32 -7.04 -0.47
C VAL A 4 17.38 -8.15 -0.30
N CYS A 5 18.00 -8.25 0.88
CA CYS A 5 18.96 -9.32 1.16
C CYS A 5 18.33 -10.71 1.21
N ASN A 6 17.07 -10.82 1.68
CA ASN A 6 16.36 -12.11 1.68
C ASN A 6 15.96 -12.51 0.26
N GLU A 7 15.49 -11.55 -0.54
CA GLU A 7 15.21 -11.77 -1.97
C GLU A 7 16.49 -12.25 -2.68
N ARG A 8 17.63 -11.59 -2.45
CA ARG A 8 18.91 -11.99 -3.02
C ARG A 8 19.27 -13.44 -2.70
N ALA A 9 19.18 -13.84 -1.43
CA ALA A 9 19.48 -15.19 -1.00
C ALA A 9 18.61 -16.23 -1.68
N ILE A 10 17.31 -15.94 -1.87
CA ILE A 10 16.38 -16.82 -2.59
C ILE A 10 16.76 -16.93 -4.07
N LEU A 11 17.04 -15.81 -4.74
CA LEU A 11 17.43 -15.81 -6.15
C LEU A 11 18.76 -16.55 -6.38
N GLU A 12 19.75 -16.37 -5.50
CA GLU A 12 21.03 -17.08 -5.54
C GLU A 12 20.83 -18.60 -5.36
N GLU A 13 19.89 -19.02 -4.51
CA GLU A 13 19.58 -20.43 -4.34
C GLU A 13 18.89 -21.03 -5.59
N ILE A 14 17.97 -20.28 -6.20
CA ILE A 14 17.31 -20.70 -7.45
C ILE A 14 18.35 -20.81 -8.59
N LEU A 15 19.35 -19.94 -8.66
CA LEU A 15 20.41 -20.03 -9.66
C LEU A 15 21.28 -21.28 -9.50
N LYS A 16 21.47 -21.78 -8.26
CA LYS A 16 22.18 -23.04 -7.97
C LYS A 16 21.32 -24.27 -8.25
N ASN A 17 20.04 -24.18 -7.93
CA ASN A 17 19.05 -25.25 -8.06
C ASN A 17 17.88 -24.73 -8.93
N PRO A 18 18.04 -24.73 -10.28
CA PRO A 18 17.06 -24.15 -11.18
C PRO A 18 15.67 -24.78 -11.07
N VAL A 19 14.66 -23.93 -11.20
CA VAL A 19 13.22 -24.27 -11.20
C VAL A 19 12.62 -24.00 -12.57
N ASP A 20 11.42 -24.53 -12.84
CA ASP A 20 10.72 -24.37 -14.12
C ASP A 20 10.15 -22.96 -14.33
N GLY A 21 9.98 -22.20 -13.26
CA GLY A 21 9.46 -20.83 -13.29
C GLY A 21 9.35 -20.23 -11.90
N ILE A 22 9.21 -18.91 -11.83
CA ILE A 22 9.16 -18.15 -10.57
C ILE A 22 7.89 -17.31 -10.55
N LEU A 23 7.12 -17.44 -9.46
CA LEU A 23 6.03 -16.53 -9.11
C LEU A 23 6.45 -15.76 -7.85
N ILE A 24 6.57 -14.44 -7.95
CA ILE A 24 7.18 -13.61 -6.91
C ILE A 24 6.46 -12.26 -6.75
N GLU A 25 6.37 -11.77 -5.54
CA GLU A 25 6.04 -10.38 -5.24
C GLU A 25 7.33 -9.57 -5.09
N GLY A 26 7.46 -8.47 -5.83
CA GLY A 26 8.66 -7.65 -5.83
C GLY A 26 8.92 -6.99 -4.47
N THR A 27 10.13 -7.15 -3.95
CA THR A 27 10.56 -6.55 -2.67
C THR A 27 10.83 -5.06 -2.85
N LYS A 28 10.17 -4.20 -2.08
CA LYS A 28 10.35 -2.73 -2.16
C LYS A 28 10.30 -2.25 -3.61
N SER A 29 9.26 -2.62 -4.31
CA SER A 29 9.13 -2.52 -5.76
C SER A 29 9.13 -1.09 -6.33
N ALA A 30 8.99 -0.07 -5.47
CA ALA A 30 9.16 1.35 -5.86
C ALA A 30 10.62 1.85 -5.73
N MET A 31 11.52 1.03 -5.18
CA MET A 31 12.92 1.42 -4.95
C MET A 31 13.84 0.72 -5.97
N PRO A 32 15.00 1.33 -6.30
CA PRO A 32 16.02 0.62 -7.07
C PRO A 32 16.41 -0.70 -6.40
N ASN A 33 16.35 -1.80 -7.16
CA ASN A 33 16.66 -3.13 -6.62
C ASN A 33 18.07 -3.56 -7.04
N PRO A 34 18.98 -3.80 -6.10
CA PRO A 34 20.35 -4.24 -6.40
C PRO A 34 20.44 -5.70 -6.87
N ASN A 35 19.32 -6.43 -6.93
CA ASN A 35 19.28 -7.84 -7.35
C ASN A 35 18.92 -8.01 -8.83
N PHE A 36 18.86 -6.95 -9.62
CA PHE A 36 18.51 -7.06 -11.04
C PHE A 36 19.47 -7.97 -11.82
N ASP A 37 20.75 -7.98 -11.44
CA ASP A 37 21.74 -8.90 -12.01
C ASP A 37 21.36 -10.37 -11.87
N LEU A 38 20.68 -10.75 -10.79
CA LEU A 38 20.22 -12.13 -10.56
C LEU A 38 18.97 -12.45 -11.39
N TYR A 39 18.03 -11.51 -11.50
CA TYR A 39 16.87 -11.65 -12.37
C TYR A 39 17.27 -11.78 -13.83
N GLU A 40 18.21 -10.94 -14.31
CA GLU A 40 18.72 -11.01 -15.67
C GLU A 40 19.39 -12.38 -15.97
N LYS A 41 20.13 -12.96 -15.01
CA LYS A 41 20.68 -14.31 -15.14
C LYS A 41 19.59 -15.37 -15.27
N LEU A 42 18.54 -15.30 -14.43
CA LEU A 42 17.42 -16.24 -14.49
C LEU A 42 16.68 -16.16 -15.83
N ILE A 43 16.43 -14.95 -16.32
CA ILE A 43 15.81 -14.70 -17.62
C ILE A 43 16.72 -15.25 -18.73
N GLY A 44 18.04 -15.02 -18.65
CA GLY A 44 19.03 -15.57 -19.59
C GLY A 44 19.09 -17.11 -19.61
N MET A 45 18.71 -17.76 -18.51
CA MET A 45 18.53 -19.21 -18.40
C MET A 45 17.16 -19.69 -18.91
N CYS A 46 16.34 -18.80 -19.49
CA CYS A 46 14.97 -19.05 -19.94
C CYS A 46 14.02 -19.49 -18.81
N ILE A 47 14.28 -19.10 -17.57
CA ILE A 47 13.37 -19.32 -16.43
C ILE A 47 12.35 -18.19 -16.43
N PRO A 48 11.04 -18.46 -16.65
CA PRO A 48 10.02 -17.42 -16.66
C PRO A 48 9.84 -16.84 -15.27
N VAL A 49 9.82 -15.51 -15.20
CA VAL A 49 9.59 -14.73 -13.97
C VAL A 49 8.27 -14.01 -14.10
N VAL A 50 7.32 -14.33 -13.22
CA VAL A 50 6.00 -13.68 -13.15
C VAL A 50 5.87 -12.99 -11.81
N PHE A 51 5.72 -11.69 -11.86
CA PHE A 51 5.40 -10.88 -10.68
C PHE A 51 3.90 -10.87 -10.40
N PHE A 52 3.52 -10.86 -9.14
CA PHE A 52 2.16 -10.55 -8.73
C PHE A 52 2.17 -9.40 -7.72
N ASN A 53 1.11 -8.59 -7.71
CA ASN A 53 0.98 -7.39 -6.89
C ASN A 53 2.07 -6.33 -7.15
N GLY A 54 3.30 -6.57 -6.69
CA GLY A 54 4.44 -5.67 -6.85
C GLY A 54 5.42 -6.17 -7.92
N TYR A 55 5.85 -5.31 -8.82
CA TYR A 55 6.79 -5.61 -9.90
C TYR A 55 7.80 -4.47 -10.07
N TYR A 56 8.86 -4.71 -10.83
CA TYR A 56 9.88 -3.70 -11.14
C TYR A 56 9.68 -3.20 -12.58
N PRO A 57 9.21 -1.96 -12.79
CA PRO A 57 8.90 -1.43 -14.12
C PRO A 57 10.09 -1.40 -15.08
N THR A 58 11.31 -1.33 -14.54
CA THR A 58 12.56 -1.24 -15.32
C THR A 58 13.18 -2.60 -15.65
N LEU A 59 12.65 -3.70 -15.09
CA LEU A 59 13.16 -5.05 -15.35
C LEU A 59 12.44 -5.65 -16.56
N SER A 60 13.16 -5.77 -17.67
CA SER A 60 12.64 -6.34 -18.93
C SER A 60 12.62 -7.88 -18.90
N GLY A 61 11.80 -8.50 -19.76
CA GLY A 61 11.75 -9.97 -19.90
C GLY A 61 10.97 -10.67 -18.79
N THR A 62 10.15 -9.94 -18.04
CA THR A 62 9.27 -10.48 -17.00
C THR A 62 7.80 -10.23 -17.34
N TYR A 63 6.91 -10.94 -16.65
CA TYR A 63 5.46 -10.73 -16.72
C TYR A 63 4.95 -10.24 -15.37
N SER A 64 3.80 -9.55 -15.35
CA SER A 64 3.18 -9.14 -14.10
C SER A 64 1.66 -9.29 -14.14
N VAL A 65 1.08 -9.68 -13.00
CA VAL A 65 -0.36 -9.73 -12.76
C VAL A 65 -0.65 -8.89 -11.51
N CYS A 66 -1.30 -7.76 -11.69
CA CYS A 66 -1.56 -6.79 -10.63
C CYS A 66 -3.03 -6.36 -10.66
N ALA A 67 -3.56 -5.99 -9.50
CA ALA A 67 -4.82 -5.28 -9.44
C ALA A 67 -4.68 -3.88 -10.05
N ASP A 68 -5.77 -3.32 -10.55
CA ASP A 68 -5.80 -1.90 -10.96
C ASP A 68 -5.83 -1.01 -9.70
N ASN A 69 -4.64 -0.81 -9.14
CA ASN A 69 -4.46 -0.04 -7.91
C ASN A 69 -4.87 1.42 -8.06
N GLN A 70 -4.71 1.99 -9.27
CA GLN A 70 -5.09 3.36 -9.52
C GLN A 70 -6.60 3.51 -9.57
N ALA A 71 -7.31 2.65 -10.29
CA ALA A 71 -8.77 2.63 -10.29
C ALA A 71 -9.32 2.38 -8.89
N GLY A 72 -8.75 1.41 -8.15
CA GLY A 72 -9.16 1.13 -6.77
C GLY A 72 -8.98 2.33 -5.83
N GLY A 73 -7.86 3.06 -5.94
CA GLY A 73 -7.63 4.30 -5.17
C GLY A 73 -8.68 5.38 -5.46
N ALA A 74 -9.03 5.55 -6.74
CA ALA A 74 -10.09 6.48 -7.17
C ALA A 74 -11.47 6.05 -6.66
N GLU A 75 -11.79 4.76 -6.69
CA GLU A 75 -13.08 4.24 -6.23
C GLU A 75 -13.30 4.46 -4.73
N LEU A 76 -12.28 4.24 -3.90
CA LEU A 76 -12.37 4.51 -2.46
C LEU A 76 -12.64 5.98 -2.17
N VAL A 77 -11.99 6.89 -2.88
CA VAL A 77 -12.24 8.33 -2.75
C VAL A 77 -13.66 8.69 -3.18
N ARG A 78 -14.11 8.19 -4.32
CA ARG A 78 -15.48 8.42 -4.82
C ARG A 78 -16.52 7.95 -3.82
N HIS A 79 -16.32 6.76 -3.26
CA HIS A 79 -17.17 6.21 -2.22
C HIS A 79 -17.31 7.14 -1.00
N LEU A 80 -16.21 7.76 -0.56
CA LEU A 80 -16.21 8.71 0.54
C LEU A 80 -16.91 10.03 0.16
N ILE A 81 -16.66 10.55 -1.04
CA ILE A 81 -17.30 11.77 -1.54
C ILE A 81 -18.81 11.58 -1.69
N ASP A 82 -19.27 10.44 -2.20
CA ASP A 82 -20.70 10.09 -2.32
C ASP A 82 -21.41 10.04 -0.95
N ARG A 83 -20.64 9.89 0.13
CA ARG A 83 -21.11 9.96 1.53
C ARG A 83 -20.94 11.34 2.18
N GLY A 84 -20.50 12.34 1.42
CA GLY A 84 -20.40 13.72 1.85
C GLY A 84 -19.06 14.10 2.49
N HIS A 85 -18.05 13.22 2.45
CA HIS A 85 -16.72 13.56 2.94
C HIS A 85 -15.98 14.46 1.95
N THR A 86 -15.48 15.58 2.43
CA THR A 86 -14.65 16.55 1.65
C THR A 86 -13.27 16.75 2.23
N LYS A 87 -13.05 16.30 3.48
CA LYS A 87 -11.78 16.35 4.19
C LYS A 87 -11.30 14.92 4.39
N ILE A 88 -10.43 14.47 3.48
CA ILE A 88 -10.02 13.08 3.34
C ILE A 88 -8.51 13.01 3.41
N ALA A 89 -7.98 12.24 4.36
CA ALA A 89 -6.56 11.93 4.47
C ALA A 89 -6.24 10.58 3.84
N GLY A 90 -4.94 10.29 3.64
CA GLY A 90 -4.51 9.02 3.10
C GLY A 90 -3.21 8.50 3.70
N TYR A 91 -3.14 7.19 3.99
CA TYR A 91 -1.92 6.49 4.39
C TYR A 91 -1.44 5.60 3.25
N PHE A 92 -0.23 5.85 2.74
CA PHE A 92 0.33 5.13 1.60
C PHE A 92 1.75 4.62 1.88
N LYS A 93 2.07 3.48 1.27
CA LYS A 93 3.38 2.85 1.40
C LYS A 93 4.33 3.35 0.30
N SER A 94 5.45 3.96 0.69
CA SER A 94 6.36 4.63 -0.24
C SER A 94 7.38 3.70 -0.89
N ASP A 95 7.67 2.55 -0.29
CA ASP A 95 8.64 1.60 -0.82
C ASP A 95 8.03 0.49 -1.72
N ASP A 96 6.70 0.53 -1.97
CA ASP A 96 6.01 -0.38 -2.91
C ASP A 96 5.33 0.39 -4.06
N ILE A 97 5.43 -0.14 -5.28
CA ILE A 97 4.79 0.45 -6.46
C ILE A 97 3.27 0.59 -6.30
N GLN A 98 2.63 -0.35 -5.63
CA GLN A 98 1.20 -0.31 -5.33
C GLN A 98 0.82 0.93 -4.51
N GLY A 99 1.66 1.34 -3.56
CA GLY A 99 1.42 2.52 -2.74
C GLY A 99 1.34 3.79 -3.58
N HIS A 100 2.25 3.93 -4.54
CA HIS A 100 2.25 5.05 -5.47
C HIS A 100 1.06 5.00 -6.45
N GLN A 101 0.68 3.82 -6.92
CA GLN A 101 -0.47 3.65 -7.79
C GLN A 101 -1.80 3.97 -7.07
N ARG A 102 -1.99 3.47 -5.83
CA ARG A 102 -3.16 3.76 -4.99
C ARG A 102 -3.24 5.25 -4.66
N TYR A 103 -2.10 5.88 -4.32
CA TYR A 103 -2.00 7.32 -4.14
C TYR A 103 -2.35 8.09 -5.41
N SER A 104 -1.86 7.66 -6.58
CA SER A 104 -2.18 8.31 -7.85
C SER A 104 -3.70 8.32 -8.12
N GLY A 105 -4.37 7.22 -7.86
CA GLY A 105 -5.84 7.14 -7.95
C GLY A 105 -6.54 8.05 -6.95
N PHE A 106 -6.09 8.04 -5.69
CA PHE A 106 -6.57 8.89 -4.62
C PHE A 106 -6.52 10.38 -5.00
N ILE A 107 -5.35 10.87 -5.39
CA ILE A 107 -5.15 12.29 -5.78
C ILE A 107 -5.94 12.66 -7.04
N SER A 108 -5.95 11.79 -8.04
CA SER A 108 -6.64 12.05 -9.30
C SER A 108 -8.14 12.23 -9.10
N GLU A 109 -8.75 11.40 -8.25
CA GLU A 109 -10.19 11.49 -7.98
C GLU A 109 -10.56 12.71 -7.15
N LEU A 110 -9.74 13.06 -6.14
CA LEU A 110 -9.92 14.29 -5.37
C LEU A 110 -9.84 15.53 -6.25
N PHE A 111 -8.82 15.61 -7.09
CA PHE A 111 -8.67 16.71 -8.05
C PHE A 111 -9.86 16.78 -9.02
N ARG A 112 -10.31 15.64 -9.57
CA ARG A 112 -11.48 15.58 -10.45
C ARG A 112 -12.75 16.06 -9.78
N SER A 113 -12.87 15.84 -8.49
CA SER A 113 -14.01 16.25 -7.66
C SER A 113 -13.90 17.70 -7.14
N GLY A 114 -12.88 18.45 -7.55
CA GLY A 114 -12.66 19.83 -7.13
C GLY A 114 -12.16 19.98 -5.70
N LEU A 115 -11.65 18.91 -5.09
CA LEU A 115 -11.09 18.92 -3.74
C LEU A 115 -9.58 19.11 -3.81
N ILE A 116 -9.09 20.07 -3.02
CA ILE A 116 -7.64 20.29 -2.84
C ILE A 116 -7.25 19.70 -1.50
N ILE A 117 -6.28 18.81 -1.50
CA ILE A 117 -5.75 18.23 -0.26
C ILE A 117 -4.38 18.83 0.00
N PRO A 118 -4.16 19.38 1.21
CA PRO A 118 -2.83 19.75 1.65
C PRO A 118 -1.90 18.54 1.71
N ASP A 119 -0.62 18.72 1.37
CA ASP A 119 0.38 17.66 1.42
C ASP A 119 0.47 16.99 2.80
N ASP A 120 0.17 17.75 3.85
CA ASP A 120 0.15 17.28 5.24
C ASP A 120 -0.95 16.24 5.54
N ASN A 121 -1.93 16.08 4.64
CA ASN A 121 -2.99 15.07 4.77
C ASN A 121 -2.60 13.72 4.11
N VAL A 122 -1.40 13.61 3.55
CA VAL A 122 -0.88 12.37 2.95
C VAL A 122 0.27 11.84 3.79
N PHE A 123 0.05 10.67 4.38
CA PHE A 123 0.98 10.04 5.32
C PHE A 123 1.71 8.89 4.65
N TRP A 124 2.99 9.09 4.37
CA TRP A 124 3.84 8.08 3.79
C TRP A 124 4.57 7.27 4.86
N TYR A 125 4.67 5.96 4.63
CA TYR A 125 5.44 5.06 5.48
C TYR A 125 6.22 4.03 4.63
N THR A 126 7.19 3.37 5.25
CA THR A 126 7.97 2.30 4.65
C THR A 126 7.74 0.98 5.40
N THR A 127 8.28 -0.11 4.85
CA THR A 127 8.32 -1.40 5.55
C THR A 127 8.92 -1.29 6.95
N GLU A 128 9.93 -0.43 7.14
CA GLU A 128 10.63 -0.27 8.42
C GLU A 128 9.84 0.57 9.43
N THR A 129 9.05 1.54 8.95
CA THR A 129 8.32 2.47 9.83
C THR A 129 6.89 2.03 10.11
N LYS A 130 6.38 1.02 9.40
CA LYS A 130 4.99 0.55 9.50
C LYS A 130 4.56 0.23 10.93
N GLU A 131 5.39 -0.48 11.67
CA GLU A 131 5.07 -0.93 13.03
C GLU A 131 4.84 0.24 14.02
N LYS A 132 5.41 1.41 13.71
CA LYS A 132 5.35 2.61 14.56
C LYS A 132 4.29 3.62 14.15
N LEU A 133 3.49 3.33 13.11
CA LEU A 133 2.53 4.28 12.55
C LEU A 133 1.54 4.84 13.57
N PHE A 134 1.18 4.03 14.56
CA PHE A 134 0.12 4.31 15.52
C PHE A 134 0.58 4.17 16.98
N ASP A 135 1.90 4.22 17.24
CA ASP A 135 2.46 4.13 18.59
C ASP A 135 2.15 5.36 19.44
N ASP A 136 1.97 6.52 18.80
CA ASP A 136 1.61 7.78 19.44
C ASP A 136 0.22 8.26 18.97
N PRO A 137 -0.85 7.92 19.70
CA PRO A 137 -2.21 8.32 19.32
C PRO A 137 -2.44 9.83 19.29
N GLU A 138 -1.75 10.60 20.14
CA GLU A 138 -1.90 12.06 20.17
C GLU A 138 -1.33 12.70 18.88
N GLU A 139 -0.18 12.24 18.46
CA GLU A 139 0.41 12.68 17.17
C GLU A 139 -0.44 12.24 15.98
N VAL A 140 -1.01 11.03 16.00
CA VAL A 140 -1.94 10.56 14.96
C VAL A 140 -3.15 11.48 14.86
N LEU A 141 -3.81 11.81 15.98
CA LEU A 141 -4.97 12.70 16.00
C LEU A 141 -4.62 14.11 15.56
N LYS A 142 -3.48 14.63 16.00
CA LYS A 142 -2.98 15.95 15.60
C LYS A 142 -2.76 16.02 14.08
N ARG A 143 -2.14 15.00 13.49
CA ARG A 143 -1.91 14.91 12.05
C ARG A 143 -3.19 14.71 11.25
N LEU A 144 -4.14 13.94 11.75
CA LEU A 144 -5.46 13.81 11.13
C LEU A 144 -6.24 15.13 11.13
N GLY A 145 -6.02 16.00 12.14
CA GLY A 145 -6.66 17.30 12.21
C GLY A 145 -8.18 17.21 12.15
N ASP A 146 -8.77 17.89 11.16
CA ASP A 146 -10.21 17.95 10.93
C ASP A 146 -10.68 17.04 9.77
N ASN A 147 -9.83 16.09 9.32
CA ASN A 147 -10.22 15.11 8.34
C ASN A 147 -11.31 14.18 8.89
N THR A 148 -12.35 13.99 8.10
CA THR A 148 -13.52 13.16 8.47
C THR A 148 -13.48 11.77 7.85
N ALA A 149 -12.51 11.50 6.98
CA ALA A 149 -12.32 10.20 6.36
C ALA A 149 -10.84 9.92 6.05
N VAL A 150 -10.48 8.65 6.00
CA VAL A 150 -9.12 8.20 5.70
C VAL A 150 -9.15 7.02 4.72
N VAL A 151 -8.35 7.13 3.66
CA VAL A 151 -8.03 6.03 2.77
C VAL A 151 -6.73 5.38 3.24
N CYS A 152 -6.77 4.10 3.58
CA CYS A 152 -5.61 3.33 4.01
C CYS A 152 -5.07 2.44 2.87
N TYR A 153 -3.75 2.32 2.81
CA TYR A 153 -3.06 1.47 1.83
C TYR A 153 -3.60 0.03 1.82
N ASN A 154 -3.89 -0.54 2.99
CA ASN A 154 -4.47 -1.87 3.12
C ASN A 154 -5.16 -2.05 4.48
N ASP A 155 -5.81 -3.19 4.67
CA ASP A 155 -6.53 -3.53 5.90
C ASP A 155 -5.63 -3.56 7.14
N GLU A 156 -4.37 -3.90 7.02
CA GLU A 156 -3.45 -3.92 8.16
C GLU A 156 -3.24 -2.51 8.74
N VAL A 157 -3.06 -1.52 7.85
CA VAL A 157 -2.97 -0.11 8.24
C VAL A 157 -4.30 0.41 8.76
N ALA A 158 -5.40 0.07 8.08
CA ALA A 158 -6.74 0.47 8.51
C ALA A 158 -7.09 -0.09 9.89
N PHE A 159 -6.80 -1.36 10.15
CA PHE A 159 -7.01 -1.99 11.45
C PHE A 159 -6.23 -1.30 12.57
N GLY A 160 -4.96 -0.97 12.33
CA GLY A 160 -4.13 -0.21 13.27
C GLY A 160 -4.71 1.19 13.55
N LEU A 161 -5.13 1.90 12.49
CA LEU A 161 -5.74 3.22 12.63
C LEU A 161 -7.07 3.17 13.39
N VAL A 162 -7.96 2.24 13.06
CA VAL A 162 -9.25 2.05 13.79
C VAL A 162 -9.00 1.82 15.27
N LYS A 163 -8.05 0.92 15.61
CA LYS A 163 -7.68 0.67 17.01
C LYS A 163 -7.18 1.95 17.70
N CYS A 164 -6.34 2.73 17.03
CA CYS A 164 -5.82 3.99 17.54
C CYS A 164 -6.94 5.02 17.78
N LEU A 165 -7.85 5.20 16.81
CA LEU A 165 -8.98 6.11 16.91
C LEU A 165 -9.90 5.75 18.07
N LEU A 166 -10.31 4.48 18.17
CA LEU A 166 -11.21 4.01 19.23
C LEU A 166 -10.57 4.16 20.63
N SER A 167 -9.26 3.85 20.77
CA SER A 167 -8.55 4.03 22.03
C SER A 167 -8.42 5.50 22.45
N SER A 168 -8.50 6.41 21.49
CA SER A 168 -8.49 7.87 21.70
C SER A 168 -9.89 8.47 21.84
N GLY A 169 -10.93 7.63 21.97
CA GLY A 169 -12.31 8.09 22.15
C GLY A 169 -13.00 8.59 20.88
N ARG A 170 -12.40 8.41 19.69
CA ARG A 170 -13.02 8.73 18.41
C ARG A 170 -13.91 7.57 17.95
N ARG A 171 -15.07 7.88 17.40
CA ARG A 171 -15.99 6.89 16.84
C ARG A 171 -15.68 6.66 15.36
N VAL A 172 -15.75 5.41 14.94
CA VAL A 172 -15.60 4.99 13.54
C VAL A 172 -16.88 4.27 13.13
N PRO A 173 -17.63 4.70 12.13
CA PRO A 173 -17.27 5.75 11.14
C PRO A 173 -17.72 7.18 11.51
N GLU A 174 -18.43 7.43 12.63
CA GLU A 174 -19.19 8.67 12.88
C GLU A 174 -18.29 9.93 12.96
N ASP A 175 -17.11 9.83 13.58
CA ASP A 175 -16.16 10.94 13.69
C ASP A 175 -15.11 10.88 12.56
N VAL A 176 -14.67 9.65 12.21
CA VAL A 176 -13.70 9.39 11.12
C VAL A 176 -14.08 8.10 10.40
N ALA A 177 -14.47 8.19 9.15
CA ALA A 177 -14.66 7.01 8.30
C ALA A 177 -13.31 6.45 7.81
N VAL A 178 -13.15 5.12 7.81
CA VAL A 178 -11.93 4.46 7.35
C VAL A 178 -12.27 3.49 6.23
N VAL A 179 -11.56 3.60 5.11
CA VAL A 179 -11.67 2.68 3.98
C VAL A 179 -10.30 2.14 3.58
N SER A 180 -10.25 0.93 3.06
CA SER A 180 -9.00 0.29 2.70
C SER A 180 -9.10 -0.66 1.50
N PHE A 181 -7.99 -1.32 1.20
CA PHE A 181 -7.89 -2.40 0.22
C PHE A 181 -7.79 -3.75 0.93
N ASP A 182 -8.03 -4.83 0.17
CA ASP A 182 -7.80 -6.25 0.43
C ASP A 182 -9.03 -7.02 0.90
N ASN A 183 -9.98 -6.45 1.65
CA ASN A 183 -11.12 -7.15 2.26
C ASN A 183 -10.67 -8.46 2.94
N SER A 184 -9.61 -8.36 3.72
CA SER A 184 -8.99 -9.47 4.44
C SER A 184 -9.76 -9.84 5.71
N ASN A 185 -9.28 -10.86 6.42
CA ASN A 185 -9.87 -11.19 7.73
C ASN A 185 -9.74 -10.05 8.76
N LEU A 186 -8.77 -9.13 8.58
CA LEU A 186 -8.59 -7.99 9.50
C LEU A 186 -9.78 -7.03 9.43
N SER A 187 -10.31 -6.72 8.23
CA SER A 187 -11.48 -5.86 8.09
C SER A 187 -12.73 -6.48 8.75
N ARG A 188 -12.85 -7.83 8.75
CA ARG A 188 -13.98 -8.55 9.35
C ARG A 188 -13.94 -8.63 10.86
N ILE A 189 -12.75 -8.69 11.47
CA ILE A 189 -12.57 -8.76 12.93
C ILE A 189 -12.32 -7.39 13.56
N SER A 190 -12.31 -6.33 12.76
CA SER A 190 -12.18 -4.97 13.25
C SER A 190 -13.36 -4.61 14.17
N GLN A 191 -13.07 -3.81 15.21
CA GLN A 191 -14.09 -3.35 16.15
C GLN A 191 -15.05 -2.33 15.56
N ALA A 192 -14.70 -1.75 14.41
CA ALA A 192 -15.55 -0.87 13.61
C ALA A 192 -15.45 -1.28 12.13
N PRO A 193 -16.44 -0.90 11.30
CA PRO A 193 -16.41 -1.20 9.86
C PRO A 193 -15.18 -0.58 9.16
N ILE A 194 -14.59 -1.34 8.24
CA ILE A 194 -13.52 -0.89 7.35
C ILE A 194 -13.99 -1.13 5.91
#